data_0bf466ab034dbf6b87a05c1f6402b716
#
_entry.id   0bf466ab034dbf6b87a05c1f6402b716
#
_cell.length_a   1.000
_cell.length_b   1.000
_cell.length_c   1.000
_cell.angle_alpha   90.00
_cell.angle_beta   90.00
_cell.angle_gamma   90.00
#
_symmetry.space_group_name_H-M   'P 1'
#
loop_
_entity.id
_entity.type
_entity.pdbx_description
1 polymer ?
#
loop_
_entity_poly.entity_id
_entity_poly.type
_entity_poly.pdbx_seq_one_letter_code
_entity_poly.pdbx_strand_id
1 'polypeptide(L)'
;MSPRAAWLLEALGFTDISHYLGGITDWSAAALPIAAHFADEPTIGRAARRDVTTCRLDEPVDGILERMGREAYAACFVLNDEGVLLGRIYRSDLRAGRGPTAADAMRPGPSTYRPDMTAGDMLARMREHNLHTAPVTTSDGRLVGLVRRRDLARAVEHRGQRSSS
;
A
#
# COMPACT_ATOMS: atom_id res chain seq x y z
N MET A 1 4.64 8.05 19.36
CA MET A 1 4.17 9.42 19.66
C MET A 1 5.37 10.35 19.67
N SER A 2 5.23 11.60 19.23
CA SER A 2 6.33 12.58 19.33
C SER A 2 6.48 13.04 20.79
N PRO A 3 7.70 13.36 21.29
CA PRO A 3 7.91 13.89 22.63
C PRO A 3 7.04 15.11 22.96
N ARG A 4 6.74 15.92 21.95
CA ARG A 4 5.86 17.08 22.05
C ARG A 4 4.40 16.70 22.35
N ALA A 5 3.92 15.58 21.84
CA ALA A 5 2.57 15.09 22.14
C ALA A 5 2.46 14.53 23.56
N ALA A 6 3.50 13.87 24.05
CA ALA A 6 3.55 13.39 25.44
C ALA A 6 3.50 14.57 26.43
N TRP A 7 4.33 15.59 26.19
CA TRP A 7 4.31 16.82 27.00
C TRP A 7 2.94 17.53 27.03
N LEU A 8 2.25 17.58 25.88
CA LEU A 8 0.91 18.18 25.79
C LEU A 8 -0.12 17.39 26.62
N LEU A 9 -0.05 16.06 26.62
CA LEU A 9 -0.91 15.21 27.42
C LEU A 9 -0.64 15.38 28.92
N GLU A 10 0.63 15.51 29.34
CA GLU A 10 0.99 15.84 30.71
C GLU A 10 0.40 17.19 31.15
N ALA A 11 0.50 18.20 30.27
CA ALA A 11 -0.08 19.52 30.51
C ALA A 11 -1.63 19.50 30.62
N LEU A 12 -2.28 18.51 30.03
CA LEU A 12 -3.73 18.26 30.12
C LEU A 12 -4.13 17.41 31.33
N GLY A 13 -3.16 17.03 32.19
CA GLY A 13 -3.43 16.33 33.46
C GLY A 13 -3.40 14.80 33.38
N PHE A 14 -2.92 14.22 32.28
CA PHE A 14 -2.67 12.77 32.18
C PHE A 14 -1.37 12.42 32.91
N THR A 15 -1.43 11.51 33.87
CA THR A 15 -0.29 11.14 34.75
C THR A 15 0.39 9.83 34.37
N ASP A 16 -0.22 9.01 33.52
CA ASP A 16 0.32 7.74 33.05
C ASP A 16 0.48 7.78 31.53
N ILE A 17 1.60 8.38 31.11
CA ILE A 17 1.91 8.56 29.68
C ILE A 17 3.15 7.74 29.33
N SER A 18 2.97 6.69 28.54
CA SER A 18 4.06 5.86 28.06
C SER A 18 4.45 6.23 26.62
N HIS A 19 5.75 6.40 26.39
CA HIS A 19 6.32 6.69 25.09
C HIS A 19 6.92 5.43 24.46
N TYR A 20 6.31 4.92 23.40
CA TYR A 20 6.83 3.77 22.67
C TYR A 20 7.67 4.25 21.47
N LEU A 21 8.99 3.97 21.51
CA LEU A 21 9.97 4.48 20.54
C LEU A 21 9.76 3.93 19.13
N GLY A 22 9.27 2.69 18.98
CA GLY A 22 8.97 2.05 17.69
C GLY A 22 7.75 2.61 16.95
N GLY A 23 6.95 3.45 17.61
CA GLY A 23 5.71 3.98 17.04
C GLY A 23 4.62 2.94 16.84
N ILE A 24 3.46 3.37 16.30
CA ILE A 24 2.25 2.52 16.16
C ILE A 24 2.45 1.37 15.17
N THR A 25 3.33 1.54 14.20
CA THR A 25 3.63 0.52 13.19
C THR A 25 4.34 -0.67 13.81
N ASP A 26 5.29 -0.41 14.70
CA ASP A 26 6.07 -1.41 15.41
C ASP A 26 5.24 -2.09 16.50
N TRP A 27 4.39 -1.31 17.18
CA TRP A 27 3.39 -1.80 18.13
C TRP A 27 2.44 -2.81 17.48
N SER A 28 1.96 -2.51 16.27
CA SER A 28 1.08 -3.38 15.49
C SER A 28 1.79 -4.64 14.98
N ALA A 29 3.07 -4.51 14.60
CA ALA A 29 3.91 -5.64 14.17
C ALA A 29 4.18 -6.63 15.31
N ALA A 30 4.25 -6.13 16.56
CA ALA A 30 4.40 -6.93 17.76
C ALA A 30 3.06 -7.55 18.26
N ALA A 31 1.96 -7.39 17.52
CA ALA A 31 0.60 -7.85 17.87
C ALA A 31 0.11 -7.38 19.24
N LEU A 32 0.60 -6.23 19.71
CA LEU A 32 0.20 -5.66 21.00
C LEU A 32 -1.21 -5.06 20.91
N PRO A 33 -2.00 -5.12 21.99
CA PRO A 33 -3.38 -4.63 21.97
C PRO A 33 -3.43 -3.12 21.72
N ILE A 34 -4.20 -2.73 20.72
CA ILE A 34 -4.51 -1.33 20.42
C ILE A 34 -5.90 -1.04 20.99
N ALA A 35 -5.93 -0.22 22.04
CA ALA A 35 -7.18 0.27 22.58
C ALA A 35 -7.72 1.37 21.67
N ALA A 36 -8.56 1.02 20.71
CA ALA A 36 -9.38 1.99 20.00
C ALA A 36 -10.39 1.35 19.04
N HIS A 37 -11.40 2.10 18.69
CA HIS A 37 -12.42 1.83 17.67
C HIS A 37 -11.88 1.47 16.27
N PHE A 38 -10.56 1.51 16.05
CA PHE A 38 -9.88 1.16 14.81
C PHE A 38 -9.49 -0.33 14.69
N ALA A 39 -9.58 -1.11 15.78
CA ALA A 39 -9.19 -2.53 15.78
C ALA A 39 -10.04 -3.39 14.81
N ASP A 40 -11.26 -2.95 14.51
CA ASP A 40 -12.20 -3.65 13.62
C ASP A 40 -12.25 -3.09 12.20
N GLU A 41 -11.57 -1.99 11.90
CA GLU A 41 -11.59 -1.43 10.56
C GLU A 41 -10.58 -2.12 9.65
N PRO A 42 -11.01 -2.69 8.50
CA PRO A 42 -10.09 -3.34 7.59
C PRO A 42 -9.07 -2.33 7.05
N THR A 43 -7.78 -2.63 7.22
CA THR A 43 -6.70 -1.81 6.66
C THR A 43 -6.39 -2.24 5.23
N ILE A 44 -5.80 -1.32 4.44
CA ILE A 44 -5.40 -1.65 3.08
C ILE A 44 -4.29 -2.69 3.03
N GLY A 45 -3.47 -2.82 4.07
CA GLY A 45 -2.46 -3.88 4.17
C GLY A 45 -3.04 -5.29 4.21
N ARG A 46 -4.22 -5.44 4.85
CA ARG A 46 -4.99 -6.70 4.86
C ARG A 46 -5.71 -6.95 3.54
N ALA A 47 -6.20 -5.89 2.89
CA ALA A 47 -6.92 -5.95 1.63
C ALA A 47 -6.00 -6.03 0.41
N ALA A 48 -4.69 -5.75 0.57
CA ALA A 48 -3.73 -5.75 -0.51
C ALA A 48 -3.50 -7.16 -1.05
N ARG A 49 -3.64 -7.29 -2.36
CA ARG A 49 -3.27 -8.51 -3.08
C ARG A 49 -1.76 -8.55 -3.24
N ARG A 50 -1.18 -9.71 -2.93
CA ARG A 50 0.27 -9.93 -3.02
C ARG A 50 0.68 -10.59 -4.34
N ASP A 51 -0.27 -11.14 -5.07
CA ASP A 51 -0.11 -11.75 -6.40
C ASP A 51 -0.04 -10.67 -7.51
N VAL A 52 0.97 -9.82 -7.46
CA VAL A 52 1.18 -8.73 -8.43
C VAL A 52 2.40 -9.02 -9.29
N THR A 53 2.32 -8.66 -10.58
CA THR A 53 3.45 -8.80 -11.49
C THR A 53 4.56 -7.84 -11.10
N THR A 54 5.73 -8.39 -10.85
CA THR A 54 6.94 -7.62 -10.54
C THR A 54 8.06 -7.97 -11.50
N CYS A 55 9.03 -7.07 -11.63
CA CYS A 55 10.26 -7.27 -12.40
C CYS A 55 11.43 -6.52 -11.75
N ARG A 56 12.64 -6.82 -12.20
CA ARG A 56 13.87 -6.13 -11.80
C ARG A 56 14.23 -5.08 -12.85
N LEU A 57 15.12 -4.16 -12.48
CA LEU A 57 15.56 -3.07 -13.36
C LEU A 57 16.17 -3.54 -14.67
N ASP A 58 16.97 -4.60 -14.60
CA ASP A 58 17.74 -5.17 -15.72
C ASP A 58 16.97 -6.16 -16.58
N GLU A 59 15.72 -6.46 -16.21
CA GLU A 59 14.92 -7.47 -16.89
C GLU A 59 14.48 -7.01 -18.28
N PRO A 60 14.62 -7.87 -19.32
CA PRO A 60 14.17 -7.56 -20.67
C PRO A 60 12.66 -7.36 -20.78
N VAL A 61 12.24 -6.34 -21.55
CA VAL A 61 10.81 -5.96 -21.69
C VAL A 61 9.96 -7.07 -22.31
N ASP A 62 10.51 -7.92 -23.17
CA ASP A 62 9.77 -9.01 -23.84
C ASP A 62 9.25 -10.03 -22.82
N GLY A 63 10.08 -10.45 -21.85
CA GLY A 63 9.68 -11.35 -20.77
C GLY A 63 8.62 -10.74 -19.85
N ILE A 64 8.68 -9.43 -19.61
CA ILE A 64 7.68 -8.70 -18.82
C ILE A 64 6.34 -8.70 -19.55
N LEU A 65 6.33 -8.41 -20.84
CA LEU A 65 5.13 -8.36 -21.68
C LEU A 65 4.40 -9.72 -21.71
N GLU A 66 5.13 -10.80 -21.83
CA GLU A 66 4.57 -12.17 -21.76
C GLU A 66 3.89 -12.46 -20.44
N ARG A 67 4.54 -12.14 -19.31
CA ARG A 67 3.94 -12.31 -17.98
C ARG A 67 2.69 -11.44 -17.79
N MET A 68 2.74 -10.19 -18.17
CA MET A 68 1.58 -9.29 -18.13
C MET A 68 0.44 -9.75 -19.04
N GLY A 69 0.73 -10.51 -20.11
CA GLY A 69 -0.27 -11.05 -21.03
C GLY A 69 -1.23 -12.06 -20.40
N ARG A 70 -0.80 -12.73 -19.36
CA ARG A 70 -1.56 -13.78 -18.66
C ARG A 70 -2.31 -13.26 -17.43
N GLU A 71 -2.01 -12.04 -16.97
CA GLU A 71 -2.53 -11.51 -15.74
C GLU A 71 -3.53 -10.37 -15.95
N ALA A 72 -4.49 -10.30 -15.01
CA ALA A 72 -5.56 -9.29 -15.03
C ALA A 72 -5.08 -7.86 -14.73
N TYR A 73 -3.77 -7.66 -14.47
CA TYR A 73 -3.20 -6.37 -14.13
C TYR A 73 -2.61 -5.68 -15.34
N ALA A 74 -2.95 -4.42 -15.51
CA ALA A 74 -2.45 -3.59 -16.60
C ALA A 74 -1.03 -3.03 -16.35
N ALA A 75 -0.39 -3.36 -15.22
CA ALA A 75 0.91 -2.81 -14.82
C ALA A 75 1.82 -3.86 -14.16
N CYS A 76 3.13 -3.74 -14.42
CA CYS A 76 4.20 -4.44 -13.72
C CYS A 76 4.93 -3.45 -12.80
N PHE A 77 5.31 -3.89 -11.59
CA PHE A 77 6.03 -3.09 -10.62
C PHE A 77 7.51 -3.41 -10.64
N VAL A 78 8.34 -2.39 -10.81
CA VAL A 78 9.80 -2.52 -10.86
C VAL A 78 10.35 -2.41 -9.45
N LEU A 79 11.06 -3.43 -9.00
CA LEU A 79 11.64 -3.52 -7.66
C LEU A 79 13.16 -3.61 -7.75
N ASN A 80 13.85 -3.09 -6.71
CA ASN A 80 15.26 -3.40 -6.51
C ASN A 80 15.43 -4.74 -5.76
N ASP A 81 16.68 -5.12 -5.47
CA ASP A 81 17.03 -6.37 -4.78
C ASP A 81 16.47 -6.48 -3.37
N GLU A 82 16.19 -5.35 -2.74
CA GLU A 82 15.61 -5.27 -1.40
C GLU A 82 14.08 -5.28 -1.40
N GLY A 83 13.45 -5.33 -2.59
CA GLY A 83 11.99 -5.29 -2.76
C GLY A 83 11.38 -3.89 -2.69
N VAL A 84 12.20 -2.84 -2.75
CA VAL A 84 11.74 -1.46 -2.77
C VAL A 84 11.13 -1.14 -4.14
N LEU A 85 9.96 -0.51 -4.14
CA LEU A 85 9.24 -0.12 -5.34
C LEU A 85 9.88 1.13 -5.98
N LEU A 86 10.50 0.94 -7.13
CA LEU A 86 11.19 2.00 -7.88
C LEU A 86 10.29 2.64 -8.94
N GLY A 87 9.46 1.83 -9.60
CA GLY A 87 8.65 2.30 -10.70
C GLY A 87 7.53 1.34 -11.08
N ARG A 88 6.77 1.72 -12.10
CA ARG A 88 5.75 0.89 -12.72
C ARG A 88 5.83 0.97 -14.23
N ILE A 89 5.49 -0.13 -14.89
CA ILE A 89 5.44 -0.24 -16.34
C ILE A 89 4.00 -0.60 -16.73
N TYR A 90 3.40 0.19 -17.59
CA TYR A 90 2.13 -0.18 -18.20
C TYR A 90 2.37 -0.96 -19.50
N ARG A 91 1.41 -1.80 -19.87
CA ARG A 91 1.46 -2.51 -21.15
C ARG A 91 1.60 -1.58 -22.36
N SER A 92 1.04 -0.38 -22.29
CA SER A 92 1.19 0.66 -23.30
C SER A 92 2.63 1.14 -23.44
N ASP A 93 3.37 1.22 -22.31
CA ASP A 93 4.76 1.66 -22.32
C ASP A 93 5.66 0.62 -23.00
N LEU A 94 5.42 -0.68 -22.74
CA LEU A 94 6.14 -1.78 -23.43
C LEU A 94 5.87 -1.81 -24.92
N ARG A 95 4.61 -1.64 -25.33
CA ARG A 95 4.23 -1.58 -26.75
C ARG A 95 4.77 -0.36 -27.48
N ALA A 96 5.01 0.72 -26.77
CA ALA A 96 5.60 1.95 -27.31
C ALA A 96 7.13 1.85 -27.54
N GLY A 97 7.77 0.74 -27.14
CA GLY A 97 9.19 0.50 -27.38
C GLY A 97 10.11 1.46 -26.64
N ARG A 98 9.83 1.78 -25.39
CA ARG A 98 10.60 2.76 -24.59
C ARG A 98 12.01 2.33 -24.20
N GLY A 99 12.49 1.19 -24.67
CA GLY A 99 13.83 0.68 -24.43
C GLY A 99 13.86 -0.82 -24.15
N PRO A 100 15.04 -1.44 -24.07
CA PRO A 100 15.19 -2.88 -23.99
C PRO A 100 14.96 -3.46 -22.59
N THR A 101 15.07 -2.64 -21.52
CA THR A 101 14.99 -3.10 -20.14
C THR A 101 13.83 -2.47 -19.36
N ALA A 102 13.52 -3.06 -18.20
CA ALA A 102 12.52 -2.49 -17.29
C ALA A 102 12.89 -1.08 -16.81
N ALA A 103 14.19 -0.82 -16.60
CA ALA A 103 14.67 0.51 -16.21
C ALA A 103 14.34 1.58 -17.26
N ASP A 104 14.47 1.24 -18.53
CA ASP A 104 14.20 2.17 -19.63
C ASP A 104 12.70 2.40 -19.84
N ALA A 105 11.89 1.35 -19.65
CA ALA A 105 10.45 1.36 -19.90
C ALA A 105 9.63 1.91 -18.75
N MET A 106 10.16 1.92 -17.51
CA MET A 106 9.39 2.27 -16.31
C MET A 106 9.06 3.76 -16.22
N ARG A 107 7.95 4.03 -15.57
CA ARG A 107 7.62 5.35 -15.01
C ARG A 107 8.06 5.36 -13.55
N PRO A 108 9.04 6.18 -13.15
CA PRO A 108 9.57 6.20 -11.80
C PRO A 108 8.56 6.78 -10.79
N GLY A 109 8.74 6.43 -9.51
CA GLY A 109 8.08 7.06 -8.38
C GLY A 109 6.55 6.97 -8.36
N PRO A 110 5.92 5.79 -8.47
CA PRO A 110 4.48 5.71 -8.31
C PRO A 110 4.07 6.15 -6.90
N SER A 111 2.95 6.88 -6.78
CA SER A 111 2.38 7.19 -5.48
C SER A 111 2.04 5.90 -4.73
N THR A 112 2.51 5.78 -3.50
CA THR A 112 2.30 4.61 -2.63
C THR A 112 1.52 4.97 -1.38
N TYR A 113 0.89 3.98 -0.77
CA TYR A 113 0.08 4.15 0.43
C TYR A 113 0.54 3.20 1.53
N ARG A 114 0.38 3.58 2.79
CA ARG A 114 0.81 2.80 3.94
C ARG A 114 -0.20 1.72 4.30
N PRO A 115 0.24 0.53 4.77
CA PRO A 115 -0.63 -0.60 5.03
C PRO A 115 -1.61 -0.38 6.18
N ASP A 116 -1.34 0.57 7.06
CA ASP A 116 -2.17 0.95 8.21
C ASP A 116 -3.35 1.88 7.87
N MET A 117 -3.38 2.44 6.65
CA MET A 117 -4.52 3.24 6.19
C MET A 117 -5.81 2.40 6.17
N THR A 118 -6.93 2.98 6.58
CA THR A 118 -8.22 2.28 6.56
C THR A 118 -8.72 2.07 5.13
N ALA A 119 -9.48 0.99 4.93
CA ALA A 119 -10.09 0.72 3.62
C ALA A 119 -11.09 1.80 3.21
N GLY A 120 -11.79 2.41 4.18
CA GLY A 120 -12.72 3.51 3.96
C GLY A 120 -12.03 4.76 3.43
N ASP A 121 -10.99 5.23 4.12
CA ASP A 121 -10.22 6.41 3.72
C ASP A 121 -9.56 6.21 2.35
N MET A 122 -9.00 5.03 2.13
CA MET A 122 -8.39 4.71 0.83
C MET A 122 -9.44 4.69 -0.28
N LEU A 123 -10.61 4.13 -0.04
CA LEU A 123 -11.70 4.10 -1.02
C LEU A 123 -12.18 5.51 -1.38
N ALA A 124 -12.32 6.40 -0.39
CA ALA A 124 -12.67 7.81 -0.59
C ALA A 124 -11.62 8.50 -1.47
N ARG A 125 -10.34 8.35 -1.13
CA ARG A 125 -9.22 8.91 -1.90
C ARG A 125 -9.14 8.37 -3.33
N MET A 126 -9.38 7.06 -3.52
CA MET A 126 -9.41 6.45 -4.85
C MET A 126 -10.55 6.97 -5.72
N ARG A 127 -11.68 7.33 -5.11
CA ARG A 127 -12.81 7.96 -5.82
C ARG A 127 -12.50 9.40 -6.21
N GLU A 128 -11.98 10.19 -5.28
CA GLU A 128 -11.60 11.59 -5.49
C GLU A 128 -10.58 11.76 -6.63
N HIS A 129 -9.54 10.93 -6.64
CA HIS A 129 -8.46 10.99 -7.64
C HIS A 129 -8.66 10.04 -8.83
N ASN A 130 -9.84 9.44 -8.98
CA ASN A 130 -10.18 8.48 -10.04
C ASN A 130 -9.15 7.34 -10.18
N LEU A 131 -8.62 6.84 -9.06
CA LEU A 131 -7.67 5.73 -9.04
C LEU A 131 -8.42 4.39 -9.10
N HIS A 132 -7.97 3.48 -9.95
CA HIS A 132 -8.48 2.11 -10.04
C HIS A 132 -7.67 1.14 -9.18
N THR A 133 -6.39 1.41 -9.04
CA THR A 133 -5.43 0.60 -8.27
C THR A 133 -4.45 1.50 -7.54
N ALA A 134 -3.91 1.02 -6.41
CA ALA A 134 -2.88 1.73 -5.66
C ALA A 134 -1.89 0.75 -5.03
N PRO A 135 -0.58 0.93 -5.22
CA PRO A 135 0.43 0.12 -4.56
C PRO A 135 0.53 0.47 -3.08
N VAL A 136 0.67 -0.56 -2.26
CA VAL A 136 0.87 -0.47 -0.82
C VAL A 136 2.31 -0.81 -0.51
N THR A 137 2.99 0.06 0.25
CA THR A 137 4.40 -0.13 0.63
C THR A 137 4.61 0.09 2.12
N THR A 138 5.62 -0.56 2.67
CA THR A 138 6.14 -0.28 4.02
C THR A 138 6.79 1.11 4.09
N SER A 139 7.22 1.52 5.30
CA SER A 139 7.86 2.83 5.52
C SER A 139 9.21 2.96 4.78
N ASP A 140 9.91 1.87 4.57
CA ASP A 140 11.15 1.78 3.79
C ASP A 140 10.92 1.58 2.30
N GLY A 141 9.66 1.64 1.82
CA GLY A 141 9.31 1.59 0.41
C GLY A 141 9.15 0.20 -0.19
N ARG A 142 9.25 -0.87 0.59
CA ARG A 142 9.07 -2.25 0.09
C ARG A 142 7.63 -2.50 -0.29
N LEU A 143 7.43 -3.18 -1.41
CA LEU A 143 6.10 -3.51 -1.91
C LEU A 143 5.41 -4.56 -1.02
N VAL A 144 4.29 -4.19 -0.43
CA VAL A 144 3.39 -5.10 0.31
C VAL A 144 2.40 -5.76 -0.65
N GLY A 145 1.90 -5.00 -1.63
CA GLY A 145 0.92 -5.49 -2.59
C GLY A 145 0.17 -4.37 -3.29
N LEU A 146 -0.95 -4.71 -3.90
CA LEU A 146 -1.81 -3.80 -4.67
C LEU A 146 -3.24 -3.85 -4.16
N VAL A 147 -3.84 -2.70 -3.88
CA VAL A 147 -5.28 -2.60 -3.64
C VAL A 147 -5.99 -2.17 -4.90
N ARG A 148 -7.18 -2.71 -5.12
CA ARG A 148 -8.10 -2.33 -6.18
C ARG A 148 -9.33 -1.65 -5.57
N ARG A 149 -9.80 -0.57 -6.20
CA ARG A 149 -10.99 0.15 -5.76
C ARG A 149 -12.20 -0.74 -5.56
N ARG A 150 -12.44 -1.69 -6.46
CA ARG A 150 -13.56 -2.65 -6.38
C ARG A 150 -13.47 -3.59 -5.18
N ASP A 151 -12.25 -4.01 -4.81
CA ASP A 151 -12.03 -4.95 -3.71
C ASP A 151 -12.20 -4.23 -2.35
N LEU A 152 -11.75 -2.97 -2.27
CA LEU A 152 -11.99 -2.11 -1.11
C LEU A 152 -13.47 -1.78 -0.94
N ALA A 153 -14.20 -1.49 -2.04
CA ALA A 153 -15.63 -1.23 -1.99
C ALA A 153 -16.39 -2.41 -1.36
N ARG A 154 -16.10 -3.64 -1.81
CA ARG A 154 -16.68 -4.86 -1.24
C ARG A 154 -16.34 -5.05 0.24
N ALA A 155 -15.09 -4.80 0.64
CA ALA A 155 -14.65 -4.94 2.02
C ALA A 155 -15.39 -3.97 2.96
N VAL A 156 -15.62 -2.74 2.51
CA VAL A 156 -16.37 -1.71 3.26
C VAL A 156 -17.87 -2.06 3.34
N GLU A 157 -18.48 -2.50 2.24
CA GLU A 157 -19.90 -2.90 2.18
C GLU A 157 -20.22 -4.08 3.10
N HIS A 158 -19.39 -5.13 3.10
CA HIS A 158 -19.56 -6.29 3.98
C HIS A 158 -19.51 -5.94 5.47
N ARG A 159 -18.77 -4.91 5.85
CA ARG A 159 -18.74 -4.40 7.22
C ARG A 159 -20.03 -3.70 7.61
N GLY A 160 -20.56 -2.86 6.72
CA GLY A 160 -21.82 -2.15 6.98
C GLY A 160 -22.98 -3.10 7.30
N GLN A 161 -23.00 -4.28 6.67
CA GLN A 161 -24.01 -5.30 6.91
C GLN A 161 -23.85 -6.03 8.26
N ARG A 162 -22.60 -6.20 8.75
CA ARG A 162 -22.33 -6.84 10.05
C ARG A 162 -22.61 -5.94 11.26
N SER A 163 -22.53 -4.63 11.08
CA SER A 163 -22.81 -3.65 12.15
C SER A 163 -24.31 -3.35 12.31
N SER A 164 -25.15 -3.84 11.40
CA SER A 164 -26.61 -3.62 11.39
C SER A 164 -27.41 -4.85 11.85
N SER A 165 -26.75 -5.91 12.32
CA SER A 165 -27.33 -7.13 12.90
C SER A 165 -26.93 -7.29 14.36
#